data_7182a36fd771a36ece638cf0a9e08ec1
#
_entry.id   7182a36fd771a36ece638cf0a9e08ec1
#
_cell.length_a   1.000
_cell.length_b   1.000
_cell.length_c   1.000
_cell.angle_alpha   90.00
_cell.angle_beta   90.00
_cell.angle_gamma   90.00
#
_symmetry.space_group_name_H-M   'P 1'
#
loop_
_entity.id
_entity.type
_entity.pdbx_description
1 polymer ?
#
loop_
_entity_poly.entity_id
_entity_poly.type
_entity_poly.pdbx_seq_one_letter_code
_entity_poly.pdbx_strand_id
1 'polypeptide(L)'
;MYMLLIKGSFHLSGHTAPDGDTIPFIPDYVGEWKLVRGCKKLQPARDGHVDVRLEGIDALETHYSGSYGEEKRQPAKLGDAATDALLTWLGFGDIRRSPDPKYPHDDISATPDTVPGYILTRGTDTYGRCVSFVGKGTEPPGASGYELDVGVKRLKETANYYLVAEGLAYPTFYAGLDPELRHELAAAKELAKAGTGKGLWNMAADAMGDVTLTGAKITGMNSITDDVVILPKLFRRLKEYLSLGNTTLDAFRTYLAGGTEDKFLDLTQVNPKEQTGLHNLVEITDTNTVRMTLPSEQILFTPK
;
A
#
# COMPACT_ATOMS: atom_id res chain seq x y z
N MET A 1 12.76 -16.60 1.62
CA MET A 1 12.50 -16.22 3.06
C MET A 1 11.37 -17.07 3.62
N TYR A 2 11.40 -17.42 4.94
CA TYR A 2 10.32 -18.18 5.55
C TYR A 2 9.18 -17.28 6.02
N MET A 3 7.94 -17.70 5.73
CA MET A 3 6.70 -16.98 6.11
C MET A 3 5.66 -17.99 6.60
N LEU A 4 4.89 -17.60 7.59
CA LEU A 4 3.79 -18.40 8.12
C LEU A 4 2.63 -18.40 7.11
N LEU A 5 2.19 -19.60 6.71
CA LEU A 5 1.01 -19.80 5.89
C LEU A 5 -0.24 -19.88 6.78
N ILE A 6 -1.25 -19.08 6.47
CA ILE A 6 -2.59 -19.18 7.08
C ILE A 6 -3.62 -19.27 5.95
N LYS A 7 -4.42 -20.33 5.99
CA LYS A 7 -5.54 -20.57 5.08
C LYS A 7 -6.82 -19.94 5.64
N GLY A 8 -7.69 -19.44 4.76
CA GLY A 8 -8.95 -18.82 5.17
C GLY A 8 -9.71 -18.21 4.02
N SER A 9 -10.38 -17.11 4.29
CA SER A 9 -11.21 -16.40 3.30
C SER A 9 -11.05 -14.89 3.42
N PHE A 10 -11.06 -14.21 2.29
CA PHE A 10 -11.24 -12.76 2.21
C PHE A 10 -12.73 -12.43 2.25
N HIS A 11 -13.09 -11.34 2.88
CA HIS A 11 -14.46 -11.11 3.30
C HIS A 11 -14.85 -9.63 3.15
N LEU A 12 -16.01 -9.39 2.51
CA LEU A 12 -16.58 -8.05 2.28
C LEU A 12 -18.00 -8.01 2.85
N SER A 13 -18.15 -8.12 4.15
CA SER A 13 -19.47 -8.03 4.80
C SER A 13 -19.54 -6.88 5.78
N GLY A 14 -20.71 -6.29 5.87
CA GLY A 14 -20.92 -5.11 6.70
C GLY A 14 -20.28 -3.86 6.09
N HIS A 15 -19.85 -2.95 6.95
CA HIS A 15 -19.20 -1.70 6.54
C HIS A 15 -17.70 -1.94 6.31
N THR A 16 -17.33 -2.46 5.16
CA THR A 16 -15.93 -2.70 4.79
C THR A 16 -15.50 -1.78 3.66
N ALA A 17 -14.35 -1.18 3.82
CA ALA A 17 -13.72 -0.33 2.80
C ALA A 17 -12.29 -0.81 2.54
N PRO A 18 -12.09 -1.97 1.87
CA PRO A 18 -10.77 -2.38 1.44
C PRO A 18 -10.18 -1.34 0.48
N ASP A 19 -8.88 -1.24 0.45
CA ASP A 19 -8.16 -0.47 -0.55
C ASP A 19 -7.26 -1.36 -1.41
N GLY A 20 -6.47 -0.76 -2.30
CA GLY A 20 -5.62 -1.52 -3.23
C GLY A 20 -4.52 -2.34 -2.55
N ASP A 21 -4.31 -2.22 -1.25
CA ASP A 21 -3.26 -2.94 -0.52
C ASP A 21 -3.64 -3.35 0.91
N THR A 22 -4.92 -3.23 1.27
CA THR A 22 -5.44 -3.69 2.57
C THR A 22 -6.80 -4.36 2.37
N ILE A 23 -6.98 -5.56 2.94
CA ILE A 23 -8.21 -6.33 2.79
C ILE A 23 -8.51 -7.16 4.05
N PRO A 24 -9.78 -7.28 4.50
CA PRO A 24 -10.17 -8.15 5.61
C PRO A 24 -9.99 -9.64 5.26
N PHE A 25 -9.42 -10.39 6.20
CA PHE A 25 -9.20 -11.83 6.08
C PHE A 25 -9.59 -12.56 7.36
N ILE A 26 -10.24 -13.70 7.22
CA ILE A 26 -10.63 -14.60 8.32
C ILE A 26 -9.96 -15.94 8.10
N PRO A 27 -9.12 -16.45 9.03
CA PRO A 27 -8.56 -17.79 8.93
C PRO A 27 -9.64 -18.87 9.10
N ASP A 28 -9.45 -20.03 8.48
CA ASP A 28 -10.34 -21.19 8.67
C ASP A 28 -10.47 -21.56 10.16
N TYR A 29 -9.40 -21.34 10.91
CA TYR A 29 -9.38 -21.46 12.37
C TYR A 29 -8.87 -20.16 13.00
N VAL A 30 -9.77 -19.36 13.60
CA VAL A 30 -9.47 -18.04 14.17
C VAL A 30 -8.32 -18.07 15.20
N GLY A 31 -8.10 -19.23 15.86
CA GLY A 31 -6.97 -19.45 16.77
C GLY A 31 -5.59 -19.30 16.12
N GLU A 32 -5.48 -19.42 14.78
CA GLU A 32 -4.21 -19.26 14.04
C GLU A 32 -3.67 -17.85 14.10
N TRP A 33 -4.50 -16.84 14.37
CA TRP A 33 -4.02 -15.49 14.66
C TRP A 33 -3.01 -15.42 15.81
N LYS A 34 -3.05 -16.39 16.74
CA LYS A 34 -2.07 -16.48 17.84
C LYS A 34 -0.67 -16.90 17.39
N LEU A 35 -0.55 -17.46 16.19
CA LEU A 35 0.75 -17.85 15.59
C LEU A 35 1.47 -16.65 14.98
N VAL A 36 0.73 -15.59 14.62
CA VAL A 36 1.30 -14.39 14.01
C VAL A 36 2.06 -13.58 15.05
N ARG A 37 3.35 -13.45 14.84
CA ARG A 37 4.26 -12.65 15.67
C ARG A 37 4.35 -11.22 15.14
N GLY A 38 5.00 -10.32 15.85
CA GLY A 38 5.27 -8.98 15.33
C GLY A 38 5.28 -7.91 16.40
N CYS A 39 5.30 -6.66 15.96
CA CYS A 39 5.44 -5.48 16.84
C CYS A 39 4.21 -5.28 17.73
N LYS A 40 3.04 -5.65 17.25
CA LYS A 40 1.78 -5.49 17.98
C LYS A 40 0.94 -6.74 17.85
N LYS A 41 0.28 -7.13 18.95
CA LYS A 41 -0.64 -8.28 18.94
C LYS A 41 -1.86 -7.97 18.09
N LEU A 42 -2.23 -8.88 17.20
CA LEU A 42 -3.47 -8.80 16.43
C LEU A 42 -4.69 -8.75 17.37
N GLN A 43 -5.64 -7.94 16.98
CA GLN A 43 -6.94 -7.83 17.65
C GLN A 43 -8.03 -8.12 16.61
N PRO A 44 -8.42 -9.40 16.45
CA PRO A 44 -9.48 -9.75 15.52
C PRO A 44 -10.79 -9.04 15.87
N ALA A 45 -11.52 -8.62 14.86
CA ALA A 45 -12.85 -8.09 15.00
C ALA A 45 -13.81 -9.17 15.56
N ARG A 46 -15.06 -8.81 15.81
CA ARG A 46 -16.05 -9.70 16.43
C ARG A 46 -16.34 -10.96 15.61
N ASP A 47 -16.26 -10.85 14.29
CA ASP A 47 -16.43 -11.96 13.33
C ASP A 47 -15.14 -12.76 13.10
N GLY A 48 -14.02 -12.33 13.67
CA GLY A 48 -12.71 -12.99 13.58
C GLY A 48 -11.79 -12.47 12.49
N HIS A 49 -12.21 -11.48 11.67
CA HIS A 49 -11.33 -10.91 10.66
C HIS A 49 -10.23 -10.00 11.26
N VAL A 50 -9.16 -9.86 10.52
CA VAL A 50 -8.11 -8.86 10.69
C VAL A 50 -7.81 -8.25 9.34
N ASP A 51 -7.52 -6.95 9.31
CA ASP A 51 -7.04 -6.31 8.10
C ASP A 51 -5.63 -6.78 7.77
N VAL A 52 -5.49 -7.31 6.57
CA VAL A 52 -4.22 -7.76 6.00
C VAL A 52 -3.67 -6.66 5.13
N ARG A 53 -2.46 -6.17 5.47
CA ARG A 53 -1.71 -5.21 4.68
C ARG A 53 -0.79 -5.97 3.71
N LEU A 54 -0.89 -5.69 2.43
CA LEU A 54 -0.08 -6.33 1.42
C LEU A 54 1.40 -5.92 1.56
N GLU A 55 2.29 -6.89 1.75
CA GLU A 55 3.74 -6.69 1.92
C GLU A 55 4.39 -6.21 0.63
N GLY A 56 5.34 -5.27 0.74
CA GLY A 56 6.22 -4.85 -0.35
C GLY A 56 5.60 -3.91 -1.37
N ILE A 57 4.36 -3.47 -1.15
CA ILE A 57 3.64 -2.55 -2.06
C ILE A 57 2.92 -1.43 -1.30
N ASP A 58 2.59 -0.35 -2.01
CA ASP A 58 1.79 0.78 -1.51
C ASP A 58 0.86 1.23 -2.65
N ALA A 59 -0.45 1.01 -2.52
CA ALA A 59 -1.44 1.47 -3.48
C ALA A 59 -1.93 2.87 -3.12
N LEU A 60 -2.60 3.56 -4.05
CA LEU A 60 -3.16 4.88 -3.77
C LEU A 60 -4.20 4.80 -2.65
N GLU A 61 -4.14 5.76 -1.74
CA GLU A 61 -5.08 5.89 -0.62
C GLU A 61 -6.50 6.15 -1.14
N THR A 62 -7.42 5.25 -0.83
CA THR A 62 -8.85 5.45 -1.09
C THR A 62 -9.53 6.18 0.06
N HIS A 63 -8.95 6.15 1.27
CA HIS A 63 -9.38 6.86 2.47
C HIS A 63 -8.20 6.97 3.42
N TYR A 64 -7.87 8.19 3.82
CA TYR A 64 -6.79 8.47 4.77
C TYR A 64 -7.20 9.58 5.73
N SER A 65 -7.42 9.24 6.99
CA SER A 65 -7.81 10.21 8.02
C SER A 65 -6.60 10.99 8.55
N GLY A 66 -5.53 10.30 8.93
CA GLY A 66 -4.36 10.91 9.53
C GLY A 66 -4.62 11.55 10.88
N SER A 67 -3.72 12.48 11.30
CA SER A 67 -3.81 13.18 12.60
C SER A 67 -4.54 14.51 12.49
N TYR A 68 -4.61 15.13 11.31
CA TYR A 68 -5.18 16.48 11.12
C TYR A 68 -6.16 16.51 9.95
N GLY A 69 -7.24 17.29 10.13
CA GLY A 69 -8.25 17.52 9.11
C GLY A 69 -9.14 16.31 8.84
N GLU A 70 -9.99 16.44 7.85
CA GLU A 70 -10.91 15.40 7.41
C GLU A 70 -10.18 14.28 6.67
N GLU A 71 -10.85 13.12 6.55
CA GLU A 71 -10.43 12.05 5.69
C GLU A 71 -10.31 12.52 4.23
N LYS A 72 -9.26 12.11 3.55
CA LYS A 72 -9.01 12.43 2.13
C LYS A 72 -8.54 11.17 1.41
N ARG A 73 -8.72 11.18 0.08
CA ARG A 73 -8.26 10.12 -0.83
C ARG A 73 -7.34 10.69 -1.91
N GLN A 74 -6.58 9.85 -2.53
CA GLN A 74 -5.88 10.15 -3.77
C GLN A 74 -6.83 10.02 -4.98
N PRO A 75 -6.43 10.41 -6.21
CA PRO A 75 -7.31 10.41 -7.36
C PRO A 75 -8.10 9.11 -7.54
N ALA A 76 -9.43 9.24 -7.51
CA ALA A 76 -10.37 8.11 -7.44
C ALA A 76 -10.14 7.08 -8.55
N LYS A 77 -9.92 7.54 -9.80
CA LYS A 77 -9.79 6.67 -10.97
C LYS A 77 -8.75 5.55 -10.77
N LEU A 78 -7.60 5.85 -10.22
CA LEU A 78 -6.52 4.88 -10.02
C LEU A 78 -6.58 4.18 -8.66
N GLY A 79 -7.01 4.87 -7.61
CA GLY A 79 -7.25 4.25 -6.30
C GLY A 79 -8.33 3.17 -6.37
N ASP A 80 -9.47 3.48 -6.98
CA ASP A 80 -10.55 2.52 -7.18
C ASP A 80 -10.14 1.38 -8.12
N ALA A 81 -9.39 1.68 -9.20
CA ALA A 81 -8.88 0.64 -10.10
C ALA A 81 -7.97 -0.36 -9.38
N ALA A 82 -7.13 0.09 -8.43
CA ALA A 82 -6.28 -0.81 -7.63
C ALA A 82 -7.12 -1.73 -6.74
N THR A 83 -8.12 -1.17 -6.06
CA THR A 83 -9.06 -1.95 -5.23
C THR A 83 -9.84 -2.95 -6.05
N ASP A 84 -10.42 -2.52 -7.19
CA ASP A 84 -11.20 -3.40 -8.07
C ASP A 84 -10.35 -4.53 -8.65
N ALA A 85 -9.11 -4.23 -9.01
CA ALA A 85 -8.17 -5.22 -9.51
C ALA A 85 -7.81 -6.26 -8.43
N LEU A 86 -7.55 -5.82 -7.18
CA LEU A 86 -7.31 -6.72 -6.05
C LEU A 86 -8.50 -7.66 -5.84
N LEU A 87 -9.70 -7.10 -5.73
CA LEU A 87 -10.94 -7.85 -5.47
C LEU A 87 -11.24 -8.83 -6.61
N THR A 88 -11.17 -8.37 -7.86
CA THR A 88 -11.37 -9.23 -9.05
C THR A 88 -10.34 -10.34 -9.12
N TRP A 89 -9.07 -10.04 -8.85
CA TRP A 89 -8.01 -11.04 -8.84
C TRP A 89 -8.25 -12.13 -7.78
N LEU A 90 -8.78 -11.77 -6.61
CA LEU A 90 -9.14 -12.71 -5.55
C LEU A 90 -10.35 -13.58 -5.90
N GLY A 91 -11.20 -13.14 -6.83
CA GLY A 91 -12.38 -13.88 -7.28
C GLY A 91 -13.72 -13.27 -6.86
N PHE A 92 -13.71 -12.05 -6.30
CA PHE A 92 -14.95 -11.28 -6.11
C PHE A 92 -15.52 -10.83 -7.45
N GLY A 93 -16.84 -10.85 -7.58
CA GLY A 93 -17.60 -10.33 -8.71
C GLY A 93 -18.58 -9.26 -8.27
N ASP A 94 -19.31 -8.65 -9.20
CA ASP A 94 -20.36 -7.65 -8.95
C ASP A 94 -19.98 -6.63 -7.85
N ILE A 95 -18.76 -6.07 -7.97
CA ILE A 95 -18.23 -5.11 -7.00
C ILE A 95 -19.05 -3.82 -7.06
N ARG A 96 -19.57 -3.38 -5.93
CA ARG A 96 -20.40 -2.19 -5.79
C ARG A 96 -19.89 -1.30 -4.69
N ARG A 97 -19.93 0.01 -4.93
CA ARG A 97 -19.67 1.05 -3.94
C ARG A 97 -20.97 1.74 -3.56
N SER A 98 -21.18 1.99 -2.31
CA SER A 98 -22.31 2.73 -1.78
C SER A 98 -21.88 3.68 -0.68
N PRO A 99 -22.43 4.91 -0.63
CA PRO A 99 -22.09 5.84 0.44
C PRO A 99 -22.30 5.24 1.82
N ASP A 100 -21.31 5.30 2.68
CA ASP A 100 -21.46 4.92 4.10
C ASP A 100 -22.12 6.08 4.88
N PRO A 101 -23.21 5.85 5.63
CA PRO A 101 -23.84 6.90 6.40
C PRO A 101 -23.00 7.44 7.58
N LYS A 102 -21.94 6.73 7.94
CA LYS A 102 -21.10 7.01 9.11
C LYS A 102 -19.71 7.55 8.72
N TYR A 103 -19.19 7.14 7.57
CA TYR A 103 -17.84 7.48 7.13
C TYR A 103 -17.84 8.24 5.81
N PRO A 104 -16.83 9.08 5.53
CA PRO A 104 -16.71 9.81 4.27
C PRO A 104 -16.39 8.94 3.05
N HIS A 105 -15.90 7.71 3.27
CA HIS A 105 -15.61 6.75 2.22
C HIS A 105 -16.81 5.83 1.95
N ASP A 106 -16.83 5.22 0.77
CA ASP A 106 -17.86 4.28 0.38
C ASP A 106 -17.64 2.89 1.02
N ASP A 107 -18.75 2.25 1.40
CA ASP A 107 -18.78 0.81 1.64
C ASP A 107 -18.58 0.05 0.33
N ILE A 108 -17.77 -1.01 0.35
CA ILE A 108 -17.56 -1.91 -0.78
C ILE A 108 -18.20 -3.26 -0.49
N SER A 109 -19.07 -3.67 -1.41
CA SER A 109 -19.71 -4.99 -1.39
C SER A 109 -19.46 -5.74 -2.69
N ALA A 110 -19.54 -7.06 -2.67
CA ALA A 110 -19.37 -7.90 -3.85
C ALA A 110 -20.24 -9.16 -3.80
N THR A 111 -20.37 -9.85 -4.92
CA THR A 111 -21.03 -11.16 -4.99
C THR A 111 -20.12 -12.15 -5.73
N PRO A 112 -19.63 -13.22 -5.05
CA PRO A 112 -19.86 -13.52 -3.63
C PRO A 112 -19.22 -12.48 -2.71
N ASP A 113 -19.68 -12.38 -1.47
CA ASP A 113 -19.13 -11.50 -0.42
C ASP A 113 -17.93 -12.11 0.32
N THR A 114 -17.65 -13.38 0.05
CA THR A 114 -16.58 -14.16 0.66
C THR A 114 -15.91 -15.04 -0.39
N VAL A 115 -14.60 -15.00 -0.46
CA VAL A 115 -13.81 -15.83 -1.40
C VAL A 115 -12.67 -16.55 -0.66
N PRO A 116 -12.37 -17.82 -0.99
CA PRO A 116 -11.31 -18.56 -0.35
C PRO A 116 -9.93 -18.05 -0.77
N GLY A 117 -8.98 -18.10 0.14
CA GLY A 117 -7.60 -17.77 -0.13
C GLY A 117 -6.66 -18.11 1.02
N TYR A 118 -5.48 -17.55 0.97
CA TYR A 118 -4.48 -17.73 2.01
C TYR A 118 -3.57 -16.50 2.11
N ILE A 119 -2.92 -16.38 3.23
CA ILE A 119 -1.87 -15.37 3.45
C ILE A 119 -0.54 -16.04 3.81
N LEU A 120 0.54 -15.40 3.40
CA LEU A 120 1.90 -15.73 3.81
C LEU A 120 2.41 -14.52 4.59
N THR A 121 2.54 -14.64 5.91
CA THR A 121 2.84 -13.52 6.79
C THR A 121 4.16 -13.65 7.51
N ARG A 122 4.83 -12.52 7.70
CA ARG A 122 6.00 -12.39 8.60
C ARG A 122 5.62 -11.86 9.98
N GLY A 123 4.42 -11.30 10.11
CA GLY A 123 3.98 -10.71 11.37
C GLY A 123 3.12 -9.47 11.22
N THR A 124 3.12 -8.65 12.25
CA THR A 124 2.29 -7.43 12.32
C THR A 124 3.12 -6.16 12.19
N ASP A 125 2.50 -5.11 11.64
CA ASP A 125 3.02 -3.76 11.72
C ASP A 125 2.69 -3.10 13.07
N THR A 126 3.15 -1.86 13.25
CA THR A 126 2.93 -1.07 14.47
C THR A 126 1.47 -0.60 14.63
N TYR A 127 0.66 -0.71 13.59
CA TYR A 127 -0.78 -0.41 13.64
C TYR A 127 -1.61 -1.64 14.01
N GLY A 128 -1.02 -2.84 13.98
CA GLY A 128 -1.69 -4.11 14.32
C GLY A 128 -2.34 -4.78 13.12
N ARG A 129 -1.97 -4.39 11.88
CA ARG A 129 -2.36 -5.10 10.67
C ARG A 129 -1.43 -6.27 10.43
N CYS A 130 -1.94 -7.36 9.86
CA CYS A 130 -1.14 -8.51 9.47
C CYS A 130 -0.45 -8.22 8.13
N VAL A 131 0.89 -8.14 8.11
CA VAL A 131 1.65 -7.84 6.89
C VAL A 131 1.94 -9.13 6.13
N SER A 132 1.45 -9.24 4.87
CA SER A 132 1.42 -10.52 4.17
C SER A 132 1.55 -10.41 2.66
N PHE A 133 2.00 -11.50 2.05
CA PHE A 133 1.67 -11.82 0.67
C PHE A 133 0.32 -12.53 0.62
N VAL A 134 -0.52 -12.16 -0.33
CA VAL A 134 -1.91 -12.59 -0.46
C VAL A 134 -2.04 -13.54 -1.64
N GLY A 135 -2.55 -14.74 -1.38
CA GLY A 135 -2.83 -15.76 -2.39
C GLY A 135 -4.32 -16.10 -2.46
N LYS A 136 -4.77 -16.60 -3.59
CA LYS A 136 -6.18 -16.94 -3.86
C LYS A 136 -6.42 -18.44 -3.98
N GLY A 137 -7.70 -18.85 -3.83
CA GLY A 137 -8.16 -20.19 -4.07
C GLY A 137 -8.12 -21.10 -2.85
N THR A 138 -8.61 -22.32 -3.03
CA THR A 138 -8.79 -23.33 -1.97
C THR A 138 -7.57 -24.18 -1.70
N GLU A 139 -6.60 -24.17 -2.62
CA GLU A 139 -5.39 -25.00 -2.55
C GLU A 139 -4.17 -24.13 -2.26
N PRO A 140 -3.87 -23.85 -0.98
CA PRO A 140 -2.66 -23.13 -0.61
C PRO A 140 -1.43 -24.01 -0.90
N PRO A 141 -0.24 -23.40 -1.00
CA PRO A 141 1.00 -24.10 -1.33
C PRO A 141 1.53 -25.06 -0.23
N GLY A 142 0.77 -25.23 0.86
CA GLY A 142 1.15 -26.07 1.99
C GLY A 142 0.05 -26.16 3.04
N ALA A 143 0.37 -26.72 4.21
CA ALA A 143 -0.56 -26.81 5.32
C ALA A 143 -0.60 -25.50 6.11
N SER A 144 -1.81 -25.07 6.55
CA SER A 144 -2.02 -23.90 7.41
C SER A 144 -1.28 -24.06 8.74
N GLY A 145 -0.78 -22.97 9.29
CA GLY A 145 -0.02 -22.95 10.55
C GLY A 145 1.47 -23.31 10.43
N TYR A 146 1.96 -23.59 9.24
CA TYR A 146 3.38 -23.90 9.00
C TYR A 146 4.11 -22.79 8.25
N GLU A 147 5.42 -22.70 8.47
CA GLU A 147 6.29 -21.81 7.73
C GLU A 147 6.68 -22.43 6.38
N LEU A 148 6.64 -21.62 5.34
CA LEU A 148 7.04 -21.98 3.98
C LEU A 148 8.16 -21.07 3.50
N ASP A 149 9.07 -21.63 2.70
CA ASP A 149 10.02 -20.82 1.95
C ASP A 149 9.34 -20.10 0.79
N VAL A 150 9.44 -18.77 0.79
CA VAL A 150 8.85 -17.88 -0.21
C VAL A 150 9.95 -17.27 -1.05
N GLY A 151 10.13 -17.80 -2.25
CA GLY A 151 11.00 -17.26 -3.29
C GLY A 151 10.21 -16.57 -4.41
N VAL A 152 10.91 -16.11 -5.44
CA VAL A 152 10.37 -15.37 -6.59
C VAL A 152 9.18 -16.05 -7.25
N LYS A 153 9.26 -17.38 -7.47
CA LYS A 153 8.16 -18.12 -8.09
C LYS A 153 6.84 -17.93 -7.32
N ARG A 154 6.90 -18.04 -5.99
CA ARG A 154 5.71 -17.93 -5.14
C ARG A 154 5.24 -16.47 -5.03
N LEU A 155 6.14 -15.50 -5.01
CA LEU A 155 5.79 -14.09 -5.09
C LEU A 155 4.94 -13.79 -6.34
N LYS A 156 5.31 -14.33 -7.51
CA LYS A 156 4.57 -14.13 -8.76
C LYS A 156 3.14 -14.72 -8.76
N GLU A 157 2.83 -15.56 -7.81
CA GLU A 157 1.51 -16.17 -7.61
C GLU A 157 0.62 -15.36 -6.63
N THR A 158 1.06 -14.16 -6.21
CA THR A 158 0.38 -13.32 -5.22
C THR A 158 -0.28 -12.07 -5.82
N ALA A 159 -1.29 -11.54 -5.14
CA ALA A 159 -1.91 -10.26 -5.47
C ALA A 159 -0.89 -9.10 -5.41
N ASN A 160 0.07 -9.16 -4.49
CA ASN A 160 1.13 -8.17 -4.33
C ASN A 160 1.93 -7.97 -5.62
N TYR A 161 2.38 -9.08 -6.23
CA TYR A 161 3.08 -9.03 -7.52
C TYR A 161 2.16 -8.57 -8.65
N TYR A 162 0.94 -9.11 -8.70
CA TYR A 162 -0.04 -8.78 -9.73
C TYR A 162 -0.31 -7.26 -9.79
N LEU A 163 -0.55 -6.62 -8.65
CA LEU A 163 -0.84 -5.18 -8.60
C LEU A 163 0.33 -4.31 -9.09
N VAL A 164 1.57 -4.69 -8.76
CA VAL A 164 2.75 -4.00 -9.29
C VAL A 164 2.90 -4.23 -10.79
N ALA A 165 2.71 -5.46 -11.26
CA ALA A 165 2.84 -5.82 -12.68
C ALA A 165 1.78 -5.15 -13.57
N GLU A 166 0.60 -4.84 -12.99
CA GLU A 166 -0.45 -4.06 -13.67
C GLU A 166 -0.31 -2.55 -13.46
N GLY A 167 0.73 -2.09 -12.75
CA GLY A 167 0.98 -0.67 -12.51
C GLY A 167 -0.04 -0.03 -11.57
N LEU A 168 -0.64 -0.80 -10.65
CA LEU A 168 -1.70 -0.35 -9.74
C LEU A 168 -1.19 -0.10 -8.31
N ALA A 169 0.08 -0.47 -8.03
CA ALA A 169 0.74 -0.20 -6.77
C ALA A 169 2.23 0.10 -6.98
N TYR A 170 2.78 0.93 -6.09
CA TYR A 170 4.22 1.19 -6.01
C TYR A 170 4.91 0.05 -5.27
N PRO A 171 6.04 -0.49 -5.76
CA PRO A 171 6.92 -1.27 -4.90
C PRO A 171 7.43 -0.37 -3.77
N THR A 172 7.14 -0.73 -2.53
CA THR A 172 7.54 0.03 -1.34
C THR A 172 8.04 -0.92 -0.27
N PHE A 173 9.30 -0.79 0.12
CA PHE A 173 9.99 -1.80 0.88
C PHE A 173 10.22 -1.40 2.33
N TYR A 174 9.99 -2.35 3.23
CA TYR A 174 10.33 -2.26 4.64
C TYR A 174 11.39 -3.31 5.01
N ALA A 175 12.23 -2.98 6.00
CA ALA A 175 13.28 -3.87 6.48
C ALA A 175 12.71 -5.24 6.84
N GLY A 176 13.45 -6.29 6.45
CA GLY A 176 13.05 -7.69 6.62
C GLY A 176 12.42 -8.32 5.37
N LEU A 177 12.02 -7.57 4.35
CA LEU A 177 11.67 -8.14 3.04
C LEU A 177 12.95 -8.55 2.31
N ASP A 178 12.99 -9.80 1.84
CA ASP A 178 14.14 -10.40 1.18
C ASP A 178 14.59 -9.59 -0.04
N PRO A 179 15.91 -9.35 -0.23
CA PRO A 179 16.44 -8.61 -1.37
C PRO A 179 16.01 -9.14 -2.74
N GLU A 180 15.94 -10.48 -2.91
CA GLU A 180 15.53 -11.09 -4.16
C GLU A 180 14.07 -10.77 -4.50
N LEU A 181 13.17 -10.80 -3.50
CA LEU A 181 11.77 -10.44 -3.68
C LEU A 181 11.58 -8.96 -3.96
N ARG A 182 12.36 -8.08 -3.31
CA ARG A 182 12.38 -6.64 -3.62
C ARG A 182 12.82 -6.36 -5.05
N HIS A 183 13.87 -7.06 -5.50
CA HIS A 183 14.37 -6.94 -6.87
C HIS A 183 13.32 -7.36 -7.90
N GLU A 184 12.61 -8.45 -7.63
CA GLU A 184 11.54 -8.93 -8.52
C GLU A 184 10.35 -7.95 -8.60
N LEU A 185 9.93 -7.37 -7.47
CA LEU A 185 8.89 -6.34 -7.47
C LEU A 185 9.33 -5.07 -8.22
N ALA A 186 10.59 -4.65 -8.05
CA ALA A 186 11.14 -3.54 -8.82
C ALA A 186 11.17 -3.83 -10.33
N ALA A 187 11.57 -5.05 -10.72
CA ALA A 187 11.54 -5.49 -12.11
C ALA A 187 10.11 -5.53 -12.69
N ALA A 188 9.12 -5.97 -11.92
CA ALA A 188 7.72 -5.96 -12.32
C ALA A 188 7.22 -4.53 -12.61
N LYS A 189 7.60 -3.54 -11.78
CA LYS A 189 7.32 -2.13 -12.02
C LYS A 189 7.93 -1.65 -13.35
N GLU A 190 9.19 -1.97 -13.62
CA GLU A 190 9.84 -1.55 -14.88
C GLU A 190 9.16 -2.17 -16.11
N LEU A 191 8.66 -3.40 -16.00
CA LEU A 191 7.84 -4.01 -17.05
C LEU A 191 6.49 -3.29 -17.21
N ALA A 192 5.85 -2.87 -16.12
CA ALA A 192 4.60 -2.10 -16.16
C ALA A 192 4.78 -0.69 -16.77
N LYS A 193 5.99 -0.11 -16.65
CA LYS A 193 6.36 1.17 -17.27
C LYS A 193 6.69 1.06 -18.76
N ALA A 194 6.97 -0.14 -19.27
CA ALA A 194 7.40 -0.32 -20.66
C ALA A 194 6.33 0.12 -21.67
N GLY A 195 6.77 0.66 -22.80
CA GLY A 195 5.88 1.18 -23.84
C GLY A 195 5.13 2.44 -23.41
N THR A 196 3.81 2.43 -23.50
CA THR A 196 2.95 3.53 -23.03
C THR A 196 2.73 3.55 -21.52
N GLY A 197 3.20 2.51 -20.83
CA GLY A 197 2.98 2.30 -19.40
C GLY A 197 1.56 1.81 -19.07
N LYS A 198 1.41 1.23 -17.87
CA LYS A 198 0.12 0.78 -17.31
C LYS A 198 -0.21 1.56 -16.04
N GLY A 199 -1.50 1.77 -15.77
CA GLY A 199 -1.98 2.33 -14.51
C GLY A 199 -1.26 3.61 -14.11
N LEU A 200 -0.55 3.62 -12.97
CA LEU A 200 0.26 4.72 -12.44
C LEU A 200 1.35 5.18 -13.42
N TRP A 201 1.83 4.31 -14.28
CA TRP A 201 2.94 4.56 -15.22
C TRP A 201 2.47 4.97 -16.61
N ASN A 202 1.16 5.13 -16.81
CA ASN A 202 0.62 5.52 -18.11
C ASN A 202 1.03 6.96 -18.46
N MET A 203 1.77 7.09 -19.57
CA MET A 203 2.32 8.37 -20.08
C MET A 203 1.52 8.95 -21.24
N ALA A 204 0.33 8.43 -21.55
CA ALA A 204 -0.55 9.04 -22.55
C ALA A 204 -0.93 10.47 -22.14
N ALA A 205 -1.14 11.34 -23.12
CA ALA A 205 -1.34 12.78 -22.89
C ALA A 205 -2.59 13.11 -22.03
N ASP A 206 -3.57 12.21 -22.01
CA ASP A 206 -4.81 12.29 -21.23
C ASP A 206 -4.79 11.42 -19.96
N ALA A 207 -3.69 10.74 -19.69
CA ALA A 207 -3.53 9.89 -18.53
C ALA A 207 -2.97 10.68 -17.34
N MET A 208 -3.51 10.40 -16.16
CA MET A 208 -2.97 10.88 -14.90
C MET A 208 -1.88 9.91 -14.43
N GLY A 209 -0.66 10.11 -14.94
CA GLY A 209 0.51 9.30 -14.55
C GLY A 209 1.19 9.80 -13.28
N ASP A 210 2.06 8.96 -12.71
CA ASP A 210 2.86 9.30 -11.54
C ASP A 210 3.84 10.45 -11.79
N VAL A 211 3.79 11.46 -10.93
CA VAL A 211 4.67 12.63 -10.97
C VAL A 211 5.57 12.75 -9.72
N THR A 212 5.67 11.68 -8.93
CA THR A 212 6.47 11.64 -7.69
C THR A 212 7.92 12.11 -7.87
N LEU A 213 8.53 11.73 -8.99
CA LEU A 213 9.94 12.06 -9.30
C LEU A 213 10.10 13.27 -10.22
N THR A 214 9.10 13.54 -11.06
CA THR A 214 9.16 14.62 -12.04
C THR A 214 8.73 15.97 -11.47
N GLY A 215 7.96 15.96 -10.41
CA GLY A 215 7.47 17.14 -9.69
C GLY A 215 5.95 17.29 -9.73
N ALA A 216 5.35 17.32 -8.55
CA ALA A 216 3.93 17.56 -8.34
C ALA A 216 3.69 19.02 -7.96
N LYS A 217 2.89 19.74 -8.74
CA LYS A 217 2.47 21.10 -8.42
C LYS A 217 1.32 21.07 -7.42
N ILE A 218 1.52 21.63 -6.23
CA ILE A 218 0.58 21.62 -5.13
C ILE A 218 0.13 23.04 -4.83
N THR A 219 -1.11 23.35 -5.14
CA THR A 219 -1.75 24.65 -4.89
C THR A 219 -2.80 24.58 -3.78
N GLY A 220 -3.03 23.39 -3.23
CA GLY A 220 -4.00 23.12 -2.18
C GLY A 220 -4.34 21.63 -2.08
N MET A 221 -5.32 21.30 -1.26
CA MET A 221 -5.76 19.91 -1.03
C MET A 221 -6.18 19.22 -2.34
N ASN A 222 -6.96 19.90 -3.20
CA ASN A 222 -7.44 19.34 -4.46
C ASN A 222 -6.31 18.88 -5.38
N SER A 223 -5.13 19.53 -5.31
CA SER A 223 -4.01 19.08 -6.12
C SER A 223 -3.64 17.62 -5.83
N ILE A 224 -3.63 17.21 -4.56
CA ILE A 224 -3.26 15.84 -4.17
C ILE A 224 -4.43 14.85 -4.15
N THR A 225 -5.69 15.35 -4.15
CA THR A 225 -6.88 14.48 -4.18
C THR A 225 -7.41 14.23 -5.59
N ASP A 226 -7.20 15.17 -6.52
CA ASP A 226 -7.87 15.18 -7.82
C ASP A 226 -6.90 15.30 -9.00
N ASP A 227 -5.82 16.12 -8.87
CA ASP A 227 -5.05 16.57 -10.03
C ASP A 227 -3.76 15.75 -10.28
N VAL A 228 -3.09 15.24 -9.21
CA VAL A 228 -1.80 14.57 -9.36
C VAL A 228 -1.77 13.19 -8.70
N VAL A 229 -1.02 12.28 -9.31
CA VAL A 229 -0.71 10.97 -8.76
C VAL A 229 0.71 10.99 -8.20
N ILE A 230 0.83 10.72 -6.92
CA ILE A 230 2.11 10.68 -6.19
C ILE A 230 2.15 9.48 -5.25
N LEU A 231 3.36 9.09 -4.83
CA LEU A 231 3.55 8.02 -3.86
C LEU A 231 2.68 8.23 -2.60
N PRO A 232 1.91 7.23 -2.14
CA PRO A 232 1.02 7.35 -0.97
C PRO A 232 1.70 7.89 0.27
N LYS A 233 2.95 7.50 0.52
CA LYS A 233 3.72 8.04 1.66
C LYS A 233 3.92 9.56 1.55
N LEU A 234 4.18 10.10 0.37
CA LEU A 234 4.28 11.56 0.14
C LEU A 234 2.91 12.23 0.28
N PHE A 235 1.86 11.60 -0.27
CA PHE A 235 0.48 12.08 -0.13
C PHE A 235 0.09 12.24 1.35
N ARG A 236 0.32 11.22 2.19
CA ARG A 236 -0.01 11.26 3.63
C ARG A 236 0.65 12.46 4.31
N ARG A 237 1.92 12.76 4.01
CA ARG A 237 2.65 13.90 4.58
C ARG A 237 2.14 15.25 4.08
N LEU A 238 1.83 15.35 2.79
CA LEU A 238 1.24 16.56 2.20
C LEU A 238 -0.16 16.82 2.76
N LYS A 239 -1.00 15.79 2.85
CA LYS A 239 -2.35 15.90 3.43
C LYS A 239 -2.30 16.44 4.86
N GLU A 240 -1.43 15.90 5.71
CA GLU A 240 -1.23 16.37 7.06
C GLU A 240 -0.79 17.84 7.09
N TYR A 241 0.22 18.19 6.29
CA TYR A 241 0.76 19.54 6.21
C TYR A 241 -0.25 20.57 5.72
N LEU A 242 -1.00 20.25 4.66
CA LEU A 242 -2.03 21.13 4.11
C LEU A 242 -3.23 21.27 5.08
N SER A 243 -3.56 20.21 5.82
CA SER A 243 -4.64 20.24 6.83
C SER A 243 -4.33 21.19 8.02
N LEU A 244 -3.07 21.58 8.20
CA LEU A 244 -2.68 22.62 9.18
C LEU A 244 -2.91 24.05 8.66
N GLY A 245 -3.49 24.24 7.48
CA GLY A 245 -3.78 25.54 6.88
C GLY A 245 -2.63 26.11 6.03
N ASN A 246 -1.58 25.34 5.75
CA ASN A 246 -0.49 25.77 4.88
C ASN A 246 -0.96 25.84 3.42
N THR A 247 -0.56 26.91 2.72
CA THR A 247 -0.96 27.17 1.32
C THR A 247 0.22 27.13 0.34
N THR A 248 1.46 27.12 0.85
CA THR A 248 2.70 26.94 0.07
C THR A 248 3.55 25.81 0.65
N LEU A 249 4.54 25.36 -0.10
CA LEU A 249 5.44 24.28 0.34
C LEU A 249 6.75 24.78 0.98
N ASP A 250 6.91 26.10 1.18
CA ASP A 250 8.15 26.70 1.70
C ASP A 250 8.59 26.06 3.04
N ALA A 251 7.65 25.78 3.93
CA ALA A 251 7.90 25.17 5.23
C ALA A 251 7.77 23.64 5.23
N PHE A 252 7.44 22.99 4.10
CA PHE A 252 7.13 21.55 4.08
C PHE A 252 8.33 20.69 4.50
N ARG A 253 9.54 20.99 4.02
CA ARG A 253 10.75 20.24 4.45
C ARG A 253 11.02 20.39 5.94
N THR A 254 10.82 21.58 6.50
CA THR A 254 10.95 21.83 7.94
C THR A 254 9.89 21.08 8.74
N TYR A 255 8.64 21.03 8.23
CA TYR A 255 7.57 20.23 8.81
C TYR A 255 7.94 18.73 8.83
N LEU A 256 8.48 18.20 7.73
CA LEU A 256 8.92 16.80 7.66
C LEU A 256 10.08 16.50 8.63
N ALA A 257 10.98 17.45 8.85
CA ALA A 257 12.10 17.30 9.78
C ALA A 257 11.66 17.33 11.25
N GLY A 258 10.60 18.07 11.55
CA GLY A 258 10.02 18.18 12.90
C GLY A 258 8.96 17.13 13.25
N GLY A 259 8.54 16.33 12.25
CA GLY A 259 7.46 15.35 12.40
C GLY A 259 7.94 13.98 12.89
N THR A 260 7.10 12.98 12.64
CA THR A 260 7.43 11.58 12.99
C THR A 260 8.62 11.13 12.18
N GLU A 261 9.63 10.59 12.85
CA GLU A 261 10.85 10.10 12.22
C GLU A 261 10.58 8.89 11.32
N ASP A 262 10.67 9.09 10.01
CA ASP A 262 10.77 8.01 9.04
C ASP A 262 12.26 7.65 8.91
N LYS A 263 12.62 6.42 9.24
CA LYS A 263 13.98 5.91 9.05
C LYS A 263 14.06 5.08 7.79
N PHE A 264 15.17 5.21 7.06
CA PHE A 264 15.35 4.50 5.80
C PHE A 264 16.82 4.31 5.43
N LEU A 265 17.04 3.36 4.53
CA LEU A 265 18.31 3.18 3.81
C LEU A 265 18.10 3.57 2.34
N ASP A 266 19.06 4.31 1.78
CA ASP A 266 19.18 4.57 0.35
C ASP A 266 19.87 3.38 -0.32
N LEU A 267 19.12 2.58 -1.04
CA LEU A 267 19.61 1.35 -1.68
C LEU A 267 20.49 1.60 -2.91
N THR A 268 20.64 2.84 -3.36
CA THR A 268 21.61 3.19 -4.42
C THR A 268 23.05 3.25 -3.92
N GLN A 269 23.22 3.32 -2.61
CA GLN A 269 24.55 3.40 -1.98
C GLN A 269 25.16 2.01 -1.79
N VAL A 270 26.46 1.88 -2.01
CA VAL A 270 27.19 0.60 -1.84
C VAL A 270 27.15 0.13 -0.38
N ASN A 271 27.22 1.06 0.56
CA ASN A 271 27.12 0.80 2.02
C ASN A 271 26.10 1.77 2.61
N PRO A 272 24.80 1.50 2.47
CA PRO A 272 23.76 2.42 2.90
C PRO A 272 23.80 2.60 4.42
N LYS A 273 23.78 3.86 4.85
CA LYS A 273 23.62 4.22 6.26
C LYS A 273 22.16 4.62 6.51
N GLU A 274 21.65 4.26 7.67
CA GLU A 274 20.31 4.68 8.09
C GLU A 274 20.25 6.21 8.17
N GLN A 275 19.28 6.76 7.48
CA GLN A 275 18.93 8.17 7.51
C GLN A 275 17.59 8.34 8.21
N THR A 276 17.41 9.50 8.84
CA THR A 276 16.18 9.84 9.57
C THR A 276 15.53 11.06 8.95
N GLY A 277 14.23 10.94 8.68
CA GLY A 277 13.39 12.03 8.21
C GLY A 277 13.20 12.06 6.68
N LEU A 278 11.93 12.02 6.27
CA LEU A 278 11.55 12.05 4.85
C LEU A 278 12.00 13.35 4.13
N HIS A 279 12.31 14.42 4.89
CA HIS A 279 12.87 15.65 4.35
C HIS A 279 14.18 15.45 3.56
N ASN A 280 14.91 14.35 3.80
CA ASN A 280 16.12 13.99 3.05
C ASN A 280 15.82 13.40 1.66
N LEU A 281 14.58 12.97 1.45
CA LEU A 281 14.09 12.39 0.19
C LEU A 281 13.17 13.34 -0.60
N VAL A 282 12.95 14.55 -0.10
CA VAL A 282 12.00 15.51 -0.68
C VAL A 282 12.73 16.79 -1.07
N GLU A 283 12.53 17.23 -2.30
CA GLU A 283 12.91 18.54 -2.82
C GLU A 283 11.68 19.40 -3.09
N ILE A 284 11.81 20.71 -2.77
CA ILE A 284 10.89 21.77 -3.19
C ILE A 284 11.62 22.57 -4.27
N THR A 285 11.12 22.53 -5.51
CA THR A 285 11.80 23.16 -6.65
C THR A 285 11.37 24.59 -6.88
N ASP A 286 10.16 24.94 -6.41
CA ASP A 286 9.62 26.29 -6.29
C ASP A 286 8.64 26.32 -5.10
N THR A 287 7.94 27.44 -4.85
CA THR A 287 7.03 27.60 -3.70
C THR A 287 5.91 26.55 -3.64
N ASN A 288 5.63 25.86 -4.75
CA ASN A 288 4.48 24.96 -4.87
C ASN A 288 4.76 23.63 -5.57
N THR A 289 6.01 23.33 -5.93
CA THR A 289 6.33 22.06 -6.60
C THR A 289 7.21 21.19 -5.72
N VAL A 290 6.78 19.96 -5.48
CA VAL A 290 7.47 18.96 -4.67
C VAL A 290 7.79 17.72 -5.50
N ARG A 291 8.96 17.14 -5.27
CA ARG A 291 9.33 15.82 -5.81
C ARG A 291 10.09 14.99 -4.79
N MET A 292 10.09 13.69 -4.98
CA MET A 292 11.04 12.80 -4.31
C MET A 292 12.33 12.70 -5.11
N THR A 293 13.44 12.53 -4.40
CA THR A 293 14.79 12.40 -4.99
C THR A 293 15.14 10.98 -5.40
N LEU A 294 14.43 9.98 -4.83
CA LEU A 294 14.59 8.56 -5.12
C LEU A 294 13.23 7.91 -5.38
N PRO A 295 13.16 6.95 -6.31
CA PRO A 295 11.97 6.15 -6.50
C PRO A 295 11.77 5.19 -5.32
N SER A 296 10.51 4.80 -5.06
CA SER A 296 10.12 4.02 -3.87
C SER A 296 10.89 2.71 -3.72
N GLU A 297 11.20 2.02 -4.83
CA GLU A 297 11.94 0.76 -4.84
C GLU A 297 13.44 0.88 -4.51
N GLN A 298 13.96 2.08 -4.48
CA GLN A 298 15.34 2.37 -4.05
C GLN A 298 15.43 2.81 -2.58
N ILE A 299 14.30 2.79 -1.87
CA ILE A 299 14.21 3.18 -0.47
C ILE A 299 13.79 1.97 0.37
N LEU A 300 14.58 1.63 1.39
CA LEU A 300 14.22 0.60 2.35
C LEU A 300 13.86 1.27 3.68
N PHE A 301 12.57 1.35 3.96
CA PHE A 301 12.09 1.92 5.21
C PHE A 301 12.31 0.98 6.40
N THR A 302 12.64 1.54 7.55
CA THR A 302 12.63 0.82 8.82
C THR A 302 11.20 0.87 9.38
N PRO A 303 10.58 -0.28 9.74
CA PRO A 303 9.30 -0.29 10.44
C PRO A 303 9.39 0.49 11.75
N LYS A 304 8.35 1.24 12.08
CA LYS A 304 8.25 1.97 13.35
C LYS A 304 7.87 1.03 14.47
#